data_ea7735de12a817b50006a458ef0012b1
#
_entry.id   ea7735de12a817b50006a458ef0012b1
#
_cell.length_a   1.000
_cell.length_b   1.000
_cell.length_c   1.000
_cell.angle_alpha   90.00
_cell.angle_beta   90.00
_cell.angle_gamma   90.00
#
_symmetry.space_group_name_H-M   'P 1'
#
loop_
_entity.id
_entity.type
_entity.pdbx_description
1 polymer ?
#
loop_
_entity_poly.entity_id
_entity_poly.type
_entity_poly.pdbx_seq_one_letter_code
_entity_poly.pdbx_strand_id
1 'polypeptide(L)'
;MTTCTAKGCNARPAAKGLCTRHLGLDAAGNRRARPGVVFVDKPPAPSRGGPAPHPADAQTAHTLRQHPGEWGIYPTSAKWPDAGEITTRALAQRLHSMKTRIAKAPAGVWRDGQFDAVVRDGQLYVRFVGPKEEAA
;
A
#
# COMPACT_ATOMS: atom_id res chain seq x y z
N MET A 1 -7.49 -55.40 1.50
CA MET A 1 -7.57 -53.92 1.58
C MET A 1 -6.20 -53.36 1.83
N THR A 2 -5.81 -52.44 1.01
CA THR A 2 -4.53 -51.73 1.21
C THR A 2 -4.70 -50.60 2.23
N THR A 3 -3.71 -50.44 3.10
CA THR A 3 -3.66 -49.35 4.04
C THR A 3 -2.51 -48.40 3.67
N CYS A 4 -2.49 -47.21 4.24
CA CYS A 4 -1.40 -46.29 4.05
C CYS A 4 -0.06 -46.98 4.35
N THR A 5 0.94 -46.79 3.46
CA THR A 5 2.24 -47.44 3.60
C THR A 5 3.11 -46.81 4.66
N ALA A 6 2.74 -45.63 5.20
CA ALA A 6 3.47 -45.03 6.29
C ALA A 6 3.42 -45.89 7.55
N LYS A 7 4.56 -46.07 8.19
CA LYS A 7 4.69 -46.93 9.36
C LYS A 7 3.76 -46.49 10.49
N GLY A 8 2.95 -47.43 10.98
CA GLY A 8 2.00 -47.15 12.06
C GLY A 8 0.71 -46.48 11.64
N CYS A 9 0.44 -46.32 10.37
CA CYS A 9 -0.77 -45.72 9.86
C CYS A 9 -1.71 -46.79 9.27
N ASN A 10 -2.95 -46.82 9.80
CA ASN A 10 -3.97 -47.75 9.34
C ASN A 10 -5.05 -47.06 8.50
N ALA A 11 -4.83 -45.82 8.11
CA ALA A 11 -5.80 -45.07 7.34
C ALA A 11 -5.89 -45.58 5.90
N ARG A 12 -7.02 -45.34 5.25
CA ARG A 12 -7.24 -45.69 3.87
C ARG A 12 -6.36 -44.84 2.96
N PRO A 13 -5.61 -45.43 2.02
CA PRO A 13 -4.76 -44.66 1.13
C PRO A 13 -5.59 -43.86 0.13
N ALA A 14 -5.20 -42.63 -0.12
CA ALA A 14 -5.84 -41.76 -1.11
C ALA A 14 -5.12 -41.84 -2.46
N ALA A 15 -3.77 -41.82 -2.47
CA ALA A 15 -2.98 -41.91 -3.69
C ALA A 15 -1.56 -42.38 -3.31
N LYS A 16 -0.86 -42.98 -4.27
CA LYS A 16 0.52 -43.44 -4.09
C LYS A 16 0.76 -44.30 -2.84
N GLY A 17 -0.27 -45.00 -2.38
CA GLY A 17 -0.18 -45.80 -1.18
C GLY A 17 -0.19 -45.03 0.14
N LEU A 18 -0.43 -43.71 0.08
CA LEU A 18 -0.47 -42.85 1.25
C LEU A 18 -1.85 -42.26 1.48
N CYS A 19 -2.23 -42.09 2.75
CA CYS A 19 -3.49 -41.42 3.07
C CYS A 19 -3.35 -39.90 2.87
N THR A 20 -4.50 -39.20 2.93
CA THR A 20 -4.51 -37.74 2.73
C THR A 20 -3.57 -37.00 3.69
N ARG A 21 -3.47 -37.49 4.91
CA ARG A 21 -2.60 -36.89 5.93
C ARG A 21 -1.12 -37.00 5.54
N HIS A 22 -0.68 -38.16 5.07
CA HIS A 22 0.73 -38.39 4.74
C HIS A 22 1.10 -37.84 3.36
N LEU A 23 0.09 -37.60 2.50
CA LEU A 23 0.30 -36.88 1.26
C LEU A 23 0.34 -35.37 1.43
N GLY A 24 -0.02 -34.88 2.64
CA GLY A 24 -0.10 -33.45 2.88
C GLY A 24 -1.35 -32.79 2.27
N LEU A 25 -2.38 -33.60 2.06
CA LEU A 25 -3.67 -33.13 1.49
C LEU A 25 -4.70 -32.98 2.60
N ASP A 26 -5.72 -32.16 2.35
CA ASP A 26 -6.88 -32.10 3.24
C ASP A 26 -7.87 -33.20 2.93
N ALA A 27 -8.99 -33.26 3.66
CA ALA A 27 -10.00 -34.29 3.48
C ALA A 27 -10.66 -34.27 2.10
N ALA A 28 -10.61 -33.14 1.40
CA ALA A 28 -11.15 -32.99 0.05
C ALA A 28 -10.12 -33.30 -1.04
N GLY A 29 -8.87 -33.68 -0.64
CA GLY A 29 -7.82 -34.02 -1.58
C GLY A 29 -6.98 -32.82 -2.03
N ASN A 30 -7.20 -31.67 -1.47
CA ASN A 30 -6.40 -30.48 -1.77
C ASN A 30 -5.15 -30.42 -0.90
N ARG A 31 -4.09 -29.80 -1.43
CA ARG A 31 -2.87 -29.67 -0.68
C ARG A 31 -3.10 -28.90 0.62
N ARG A 32 -2.71 -29.51 1.73
CA ARG A 32 -2.91 -28.89 3.04
C ARG A 32 -2.02 -27.65 3.19
N ALA A 33 -2.61 -26.57 3.67
CA ALA A 33 -1.88 -25.36 3.98
C ALA A 33 -0.93 -25.60 5.17
N ARG A 34 0.26 -25.02 5.11
CA ARG A 34 1.16 -25.02 6.27
C ARG A 34 0.65 -24.00 7.29
N PRO A 35 0.93 -24.17 8.61
CA PRO A 35 0.57 -23.18 9.62
C PRO A 35 1.08 -21.79 9.23
N GLY A 36 0.21 -20.80 9.24
CA GLY A 36 0.53 -19.42 8.92
C GLY A 36 0.67 -19.10 7.43
N VAL A 37 0.54 -20.09 6.54
CA VAL A 37 0.64 -19.87 5.09
C VAL A 37 -0.58 -20.49 4.42
N VAL A 38 -1.27 -19.69 3.62
CA VAL A 38 -2.37 -20.15 2.78
C VAL A 38 -1.89 -20.22 1.35
N PHE A 39 -2.00 -21.42 0.73
CA PHE A 39 -1.59 -21.59 -0.65
C PHE A 39 -2.78 -21.33 -1.58
N VAL A 40 -2.53 -20.57 -2.64
CA VAL A 40 -3.50 -20.27 -3.69
C VAL A 40 -2.92 -20.69 -5.03
N ASP A 41 -3.76 -21.10 -5.96
CA ASP A 41 -3.32 -21.51 -7.29
C ASP A 41 -2.76 -20.34 -8.09
N LYS A 42 -3.34 -19.17 -7.87
CA LYS A 42 -2.98 -17.95 -8.59
C LYS A 42 -3.14 -16.76 -7.65
N PRO A 43 -2.15 -15.88 -7.59
CA PRO A 43 -2.32 -14.67 -6.78
C PRO A 43 -3.45 -13.82 -7.36
N PRO A 44 -4.20 -13.11 -6.50
CA PRO A 44 -5.26 -12.22 -6.97
C PRO A 44 -4.66 -11.14 -7.87
N ALA A 45 -5.44 -10.67 -8.83
CA ALA A 45 -5.02 -9.57 -9.69
C ALA A 45 -4.70 -8.34 -8.82
N PRO A 46 -3.65 -7.56 -9.16
CA PRO A 46 -3.35 -6.35 -8.42
C PRO A 46 -4.54 -5.39 -8.49
N SER A 47 -4.89 -4.81 -7.35
CA SER A 47 -5.96 -3.82 -7.32
C SER A 47 -5.52 -2.58 -8.09
N ARG A 48 -6.39 -2.10 -9.00
CA ARG A 48 -6.11 -0.90 -9.77
C ARG A 48 -6.22 0.33 -8.87
N GLY A 49 -5.19 1.16 -8.88
CA GLY A 49 -5.22 2.48 -8.31
C GLY A 49 -5.06 2.59 -6.80
N GLY A 50 -4.94 1.49 -6.07
CA GLY A 50 -4.81 1.54 -4.61
C GLY A 50 -6.00 2.23 -3.94
N PRO A 51 -5.84 2.66 -2.67
CA PRO A 51 -6.90 3.38 -1.97
C PRO A 51 -7.18 4.72 -2.60
N ALA A 52 -8.42 5.19 -2.48
CA ALA A 52 -8.81 6.50 -2.99
C ALA A 52 -7.95 7.59 -2.34
N PRO A 53 -7.57 8.65 -3.10
CA PRO A 53 -6.78 9.73 -2.53
C PRO A 53 -7.57 10.46 -1.44
N HIS A 54 -6.85 10.96 -0.43
CA HIS A 54 -7.48 11.76 0.60
C HIS A 54 -8.07 13.04 -0.02
N PRO A 55 -9.29 13.46 0.37
CA PRO A 55 -9.92 14.65 -0.21
C PRO A 55 -9.05 15.91 -0.12
N ALA A 56 -8.32 16.07 0.97
CA ALA A 56 -7.41 17.21 1.14
C ALA A 56 -6.30 17.21 0.09
N ASP A 57 -5.74 16.04 -0.23
CA ASP A 57 -4.70 15.92 -1.26
C ASP A 57 -5.26 16.21 -2.65
N ALA A 58 -6.40 15.63 -2.98
CA ALA A 58 -7.02 15.83 -4.29
C ALA A 58 -7.38 17.31 -4.52
N GLN A 59 -7.97 17.95 -3.54
CA GLN A 59 -8.35 19.35 -3.63
C GLN A 59 -7.13 20.27 -3.71
N THR A 60 -6.10 20.00 -2.92
CA THR A 60 -4.87 20.78 -2.93
C THR A 60 -4.17 20.69 -4.28
N ALA A 61 -3.99 19.47 -4.80
CA ALA A 61 -3.37 19.27 -6.10
C ALA A 61 -4.15 19.99 -7.21
N HIS A 62 -5.47 19.89 -7.18
CA HIS A 62 -6.32 20.55 -8.16
C HIS A 62 -6.16 22.07 -8.12
N THR A 63 -6.22 22.66 -6.93
CA THR A 63 -6.07 24.10 -6.74
C THR A 63 -4.68 24.59 -7.18
N LEU A 64 -3.63 23.86 -6.84
CA LEU A 64 -2.26 24.22 -7.21
C LEU A 64 -2.05 24.18 -8.73
N ARG A 65 -2.68 23.25 -9.42
CA ARG A 65 -2.63 23.19 -10.90
C ARG A 65 -3.27 24.38 -11.55
N GLN A 66 -4.25 25.01 -10.90
CA GLN A 66 -4.87 26.23 -11.38
C GLN A 66 -4.01 27.47 -11.16
N HIS A 67 -2.99 27.38 -10.30
CA HIS A 67 -2.10 28.48 -9.95
C HIS A 67 -0.63 28.04 -10.08
N PRO A 68 -0.15 27.72 -11.30
CA PRO A 68 1.23 27.25 -11.49
C PRO A 68 2.25 28.24 -10.96
N GLY A 69 3.26 27.76 -10.28
CA GLY A 69 4.33 28.58 -9.73
C GLY A 69 4.04 29.26 -8.41
N GLU A 70 2.78 29.25 -7.95
CA GLU A 70 2.43 29.84 -6.67
C GLU A 70 2.58 28.82 -5.54
N TRP A 71 3.18 29.27 -4.44
CA TRP A 71 3.30 28.44 -3.24
C TRP A 71 2.00 28.44 -2.45
N GLY A 72 1.49 27.26 -2.17
CA GLY A 72 0.33 27.07 -1.32
C GLY A 72 0.71 26.36 -0.04
N ILE A 73 -0.05 26.63 1.02
CA ILE A 73 0.12 25.95 2.30
C ILE A 73 -0.69 24.66 2.27
N TYR A 74 -0.01 23.52 2.54
CA TYR A 74 -0.69 22.24 2.60
C TYR A 74 -1.67 22.21 3.79
N PRO A 75 -2.92 21.72 3.59
CA PRO A 75 -3.94 21.74 4.63
C PRO A 75 -3.71 20.64 5.67
N THR A 76 -2.76 20.88 6.57
CA THR A 76 -2.34 19.91 7.58
C THR A 76 -3.51 19.46 8.46
N SER A 77 -4.34 20.40 8.93
CA SER A 77 -5.47 20.08 9.80
C SER A 77 -6.55 19.26 9.09
N ALA A 78 -6.75 19.49 7.81
CA ALA A 78 -7.72 18.73 7.02
C ALA A 78 -7.22 17.33 6.73
N LYS A 79 -5.91 17.17 6.50
CA LYS A 79 -5.30 15.87 6.27
C LYS A 79 -5.19 15.05 7.56
N TRP A 80 -4.77 15.69 8.63
CA TRP A 80 -4.58 15.05 9.92
C TRP A 80 -5.35 15.85 11.01
N PRO A 81 -6.60 15.46 11.30
CA PRO A 81 -7.40 16.16 12.32
C PRO A 81 -6.76 16.20 13.70
N ASP A 82 -5.88 15.24 14.00
CA ASP A 82 -5.14 15.16 15.25
C ASP A 82 -3.84 15.97 15.27
N ALA A 83 -3.57 16.79 14.24
CA ALA A 83 -2.30 17.52 14.13
C ALA A 83 -2.00 18.43 15.31
N GLY A 84 -3.03 18.98 15.97
CA GLY A 84 -2.86 19.80 17.16
C GLY A 84 -2.64 19.02 18.45
N GLU A 85 -2.84 17.71 18.41
CA GLU A 85 -2.73 16.83 19.58
C GLU A 85 -1.44 16.02 19.61
N ILE A 86 -0.73 15.95 18.50
CA ILE A 86 0.52 15.20 18.40
C ILE A 86 1.71 16.08 18.73
N THR A 87 2.86 15.46 19.03
CA THR A 87 4.08 16.20 19.31
C THR A 87 4.58 16.94 18.07
N THR A 88 5.35 18.01 18.27
CA THR A 88 6.00 18.74 17.20
C THR A 88 6.89 17.82 16.35
N ARG A 89 7.58 16.90 17.00
CA ARG A 89 8.43 15.93 16.30
C ARG A 89 7.63 14.98 15.42
N ALA A 90 6.49 14.49 15.91
CA ALA A 90 5.63 13.59 15.14
C ALA A 90 5.02 14.33 13.94
N LEU A 91 4.61 15.57 14.12
CA LEU A 91 4.11 16.39 13.03
C LEU A 91 5.20 16.63 11.98
N ALA A 92 6.41 16.97 12.41
CA ALA A 92 7.54 17.19 11.51
C ALA A 92 7.83 15.93 10.65
N GLN A 93 7.75 14.74 11.25
CA GLN A 93 7.93 13.49 10.54
C GLN A 93 6.86 13.28 9.46
N ARG A 94 5.61 13.60 9.80
CA ARG A 94 4.50 13.52 8.83
C ARG A 94 4.70 14.50 7.67
N LEU A 95 5.12 15.71 7.97
CA LEU A 95 5.37 16.73 6.96
C LEU A 95 6.53 16.33 6.02
N HIS A 96 7.61 15.81 6.56
CA HIS A 96 8.73 15.34 5.75
C HIS A 96 8.36 14.13 4.88
N SER A 97 7.59 13.19 5.41
CA SER A 97 7.09 12.06 4.63
C SER A 97 6.20 12.54 3.49
N MET A 98 5.33 13.50 3.76
CA MET A 98 4.43 14.06 2.75
C MET A 98 5.21 14.82 1.67
N LYS A 99 6.23 15.58 2.07
CA LYS A 99 7.14 16.25 1.13
C LYS A 99 7.75 15.25 0.14
N THR A 100 8.23 14.12 0.63
CA THR A 100 8.80 13.07 -0.22
C THR A 100 7.76 12.53 -1.20
N ARG A 101 6.54 12.28 -0.74
CA ARG A 101 5.47 11.75 -1.58
C ARG A 101 4.98 12.74 -2.63
N ILE A 102 5.19 14.02 -2.41
CA ILE A 102 4.79 15.07 -3.35
C ILE A 102 5.90 15.35 -4.36
N ALA A 103 7.13 15.56 -3.89
CA ALA A 103 8.22 16.09 -4.70
C ALA A 103 9.24 15.06 -5.15
N LYS A 104 9.68 14.16 -4.27
CA LYS A 104 10.77 13.23 -4.59
C LYS A 104 10.29 11.91 -5.19
N ALA A 105 9.26 11.31 -4.61
CA ALA A 105 8.69 10.06 -5.07
C ALA A 105 7.18 10.22 -5.17
N PRO A 106 6.70 10.95 -6.20
CA PRO A 106 5.28 11.29 -6.31
C PRO A 106 4.39 10.06 -6.27
N ALA A 107 3.34 10.13 -5.46
CA ALA A 107 2.38 9.06 -5.27
C ALA A 107 0.95 9.60 -5.35
N GLY A 108 0.02 8.80 -5.87
CA GLY A 108 -1.38 9.19 -5.97
C GLY A 108 -1.59 10.41 -6.86
N VAL A 109 -2.33 11.40 -6.36
CA VAL A 109 -2.66 12.62 -7.13
C VAL A 109 -1.44 13.44 -7.54
N TRP A 110 -0.29 13.26 -6.88
CA TRP A 110 0.92 14.01 -7.14
C TRP A 110 1.71 13.49 -8.35
N ARG A 111 1.31 12.36 -8.91
CA ARG A 111 1.96 11.76 -10.09
C ARG A 111 1.63 12.48 -11.39
N ASP A 112 0.53 13.19 -11.43
CA ASP A 112 0.02 13.79 -12.67
C ASP A 112 0.68 15.12 -13.01
N GLY A 113 1.83 15.41 -12.42
CA GLY A 113 2.56 16.62 -12.67
C GLY A 113 3.79 16.68 -11.83
N GLN A 114 4.51 17.79 -11.94
CA GLN A 114 5.69 18.05 -11.15
C GLN A 114 5.36 19.06 -10.06
N PHE A 115 5.60 18.70 -8.82
CA PHE A 115 5.36 19.56 -7.67
C PHE A 115 6.66 19.75 -6.89
N ASP A 116 6.86 20.94 -6.35
CA ASP A 116 7.88 21.21 -5.36
C ASP A 116 7.24 21.29 -3.98
N ALA A 117 7.97 20.87 -2.97
CA ALA A 117 7.51 20.92 -1.59
C ALA A 117 8.65 21.28 -0.65
N VAL A 118 8.40 22.16 0.30
CA VAL A 118 9.35 22.51 1.35
C VAL A 118 8.64 22.59 2.69
N VAL A 119 9.36 22.25 3.76
CA VAL A 119 8.88 22.38 5.13
C VAL A 119 9.59 23.56 5.78
N ARG A 120 8.82 24.50 6.30
CA ARG A 120 9.31 25.69 7.01
C ARG A 120 8.40 26.00 8.18
N ASP A 121 8.99 26.20 9.35
CA ASP A 121 8.27 26.63 10.58
C ASP A 121 7.05 25.75 10.90
N GLY A 122 7.20 24.43 10.74
CA GLY A 122 6.13 23.49 11.04
C GLY A 122 5.00 23.46 10.02
N GLN A 123 5.21 24.02 8.83
CA GLN A 123 4.24 24.01 7.76
C GLN A 123 4.85 23.45 6.49
N LEU A 124 4.02 22.80 5.68
CA LEU A 124 4.40 22.27 4.38
C LEU A 124 3.89 23.21 3.28
N TYR A 125 4.80 23.71 2.47
CA TYR A 125 4.49 24.56 1.33
C TYR A 125 4.68 23.73 0.05
N VAL A 126 3.71 23.81 -0.85
CA VAL A 126 3.71 23.06 -2.11
C VAL A 126 3.40 23.99 -3.27
N ARG A 127 4.05 23.78 -4.41
CA ARG A 127 3.69 24.48 -5.65
C ARG A 127 3.68 23.51 -6.82
N PHE A 128 2.83 23.80 -7.79
CA PHE A 128 2.80 23.08 -9.04
C PHE A 128 3.79 23.71 -10.01
N VAL A 129 4.73 22.92 -10.50
CA VAL A 129 5.80 23.41 -11.39
C VAL A 129 5.41 23.24 -12.86
N GLY A 130 4.73 22.18 -13.20
CA GLY A 130 4.30 21.91 -14.58
C GLY A 130 4.03 20.44 -14.83
N PRO A 131 3.62 20.09 -16.04
CA PRO A 131 3.46 18.69 -16.42
C PRO A 131 4.80 17.96 -16.39
N LYS A 132 4.80 16.73 -15.93
CA LYS A 132 6.01 15.93 -15.78
C LYS A 132 6.78 15.74 -17.09
N GLU A 133 6.06 15.75 -18.21
CA GLU A 133 6.63 15.48 -19.54
C GLU A 133 7.48 16.62 -20.08
N GLU A 134 7.27 17.84 -19.59
CA GLU A 134 8.04 19.01 -20.01
C GLU A 134 9.37 19.13 -19.31
N ALA A 135 9.65 18.27 -18.34
CA ALA A 135 10.91 18.26 -17.61
C ALA A 135 12.05 17.57 -18.35
N ALA A 136 11.81 17.09 -19.54
CA ALA A 136 12.81 16.40 -20.34
C ALA A 136 13.84 17.38 -20.95
#